data_1165134c749cd93ac8aa80e25e867b98
#
_entry.id   1165134c749cd93ac8aa80e25e867b98
#
_cell.length_a   1.000
_cell.length_b   1.000
_cell.length_c   1.000
_cell.angle_alpha   90.00
_cell.angle_beta   90.00
_cell.angle_gamma   90.00
#
_symmetry.space_group_name_H-M   'P 1'
#
loop_
_entity.id
_entity.type
_entity.pdbx_description
1 polymer ?
#
loop_
_entity_poly.entity_id
_entity_poly.type
_entity_poly.pdbx_seq_one_letter_code
_entity_poly.pdbx_strand_id
1 'polypeptide(L)'
;MITNHGVHQWRVIPGLPDTGGQNVFVNQFTDTMAKLGFRITIVNRGGYAHPVSGAWHRGIRCKDEHQRILYLEDGLPEFVRKEDMAGRMASLAESLKRSVDAKVDLIISHYWDGARLGATYNGSLPEPVRHVWVPHSLGTVKKRNVSQDEWAGLRIDERIAVERSLVEEVDAIAATSSRIRQALQEDYGYRGAILFLPPCVDTGRFHPRGVPDTDGVWGFLSRRSGLSPEEVRNCKIVTEISRTDATKRKRVLIEAFARVRQRVPDSLLVVSIDAPGTGAESIIDDSQARLAGELKRLIDALDLQNHVAVVGSVWEELPTIYAVTDVYCTPSVMEGFGMSAQEAAATSVPVVASHLVPFVTEYLLGTQAEDVHFGGGRQPLRVGVGAIVVPADDVGGFARALEMLLTDDDLRREMGRNAYRATIPRFTWRNVVTAFLDEIGIDPVHSGGDA
;
A
#
# COMPACT_ATOMS: atom_id res chain seq x y z
N MET A 1 -2.33 -0.91 -19.86
CA MET A 1 -2.69 -1.20 -18.46
C MET A 1 -3.96 -0.47 -18.08
N ILE A 2 -4.92 -1.14 -17.45
CA ILE A 2 -6.21 -0.54 -17.11
C ILE A 2 -6.32 -0.42 -15.59
N THR A 3 -6.38 0.83 -15.09
CA THR A 3 -6.63 1.18 -13.69
C THR A 3 -7.71 2.25 -13.67
N ASN A 4 -8.96 1.86 -13.48
CA ASN A 4 -10.09 2.69 -13.86
C ASN A 4 -10.54 3.67 -12.77
N HIS A 5 -10.53 3.27 -11.52
CA HIS A 5 -10.91 4.12 -10.40
C HIS A 5 -9.74 4.96 -9.84
N GLY A 6 -10.10 5.96 -9.05
CA GLY A 6 -9.15 6.88 -8.41
C GLY A 6 -8.62 7.94 -9.35
N VAL A 7 -7.98 8.94 -8.78
CA VAL A 7 -7.31 10.01 -9.54
C VAL A 7 -5.92 9.54 -9.92
N HIS A 8 -5.76 8.97 -11.11
CA HIS A 8 -4.48 8.45 -11.56
C HIS A 8 -3.67 9.52 -12.29
N GLN A 9 -2.42 9.68 -11.89
CA GLN A 9 -1.46 10.61 -12.51
C GLN A 9 -0.03 10.16 -12.21
N TRP A 10 0.95 10.70 -12.94
CA TRP A 10 2.36 10.30 -12.77
C TRP A 10 2.90 10.53 -11.36
N ARG A 11 2.55 11.65 -10.75
CA ARG A 11 2.82 11.91 -9.33
C ARG A 11 1.56 11.62 -8.54
N VAL A 12 1.54 10.53 -7.82
CA VAL A 12 0.43 10.18 -6.94
C VAL A 12 0.35 11.19 -5.80
N ILE A 13 -0.83 11.79 -5.62
CA ILE A 13 -1.11 12.68 -4.49
C ILE A 13 -1.86 11.88 -3.44
N PRO A 14 -1.26 11.63 -2.27
CA PRO A 14 -1.94 10.95 -1.18
C PRO A 14 -3.21 11.69 -0.74
N GLY A 15 -4.23 10.95 -0.31
CA GLY A 15 -5.48 11.52 0.17
C GLY A 15 -6.51 11.87 -0.91
N LEU A 16 -6.19 11.79 -2.20
CA LEU A 16 -7.19 11.92 -3.27
C LEU A 16 -8.20 10.74 -3.23
N PRO A 17 -9.47 10.97 -3.62
CA PRO A 17 -10.50 9.93 -3.60
C PRO A 17 -10.06 8.66 -4.35
N ASP A 18 -10.27 7.50 -3.72
CA ASP A 18 -9.90 6.18 -4.25
C ASP A 18 -8.45 6.06 -4.75
N THR A 19 -7.55 6.94 -4.31
CA THR A 19 -6.15 7.02 -4.75
C THR A 19 -5.22 6.52 -3.64
N GLY A 20 -4.21 5.72 -3.99
CA GLY A 20 -3.30 5.16 -2.98
C GLY A 20 -2.28 4.18 -3.55
N GLY A 21 -1.98 3.13 -2.78
CA GLY A 21 -0.94 2.14 -3.10
C GLY A 21 -1.08 1.49 -4.49
N GLN A 22 -2.30 1.28 -4.98
CA GLN A 22 -2.52 0.76 -6.33
C GLN A 22 -1.98 1.71 -7.40
N ASN A 23 -2.20 3.02 -7.27
CA ASN A 23 -1.69 4.01 -8.24
C ASN A 23 -0.16 4.06 -8.23
N VAL A 24 0.46 3.96 -7.03
CA VAL A 24 1.92 3.85 -6.90
C VAL A 24 2.42 2.57 -7.54
N PHE A 25 1.77 1.43 -7.27
CA PHE A 25 2.09 0.14 -7.88
C PHE A 25 2.07 0.22 -9.40
N VAL A 26 0.99 0.72 -9.99
CA VAL A 26 0.84 0.83 -11.45
C VAL A 26 1.95 1.70 -12.05
N ASN A 27 2.24 2.86 -11.45
CA ASN A 27 3.31 3.75 -11.95
C ASN A 27 4.69 3.07 -11.90
N GLN A 28 5.04 2.43 -10.79
CA GLN A 28 6.35 1.77 -10.63
C GLN A 28 6.48 0.52 -11.51
N PHE A 29 5.40 -0.23 -11.65
CA PHE A 29 5.34 -1.38 -12.56
C PHE A 29 5.53 -0.93 -14.02
N THR A 30 4.81 0.11 -14.46
CA THR A 30 4.95 0.66 -15.82
C THR A 30 6.32 1.26 -16.07
N ASP A 31 6.93 1.93 -15.10
CA ASP A 31 8.29 2.45 -15.20
C ASP A 31 9.31 1.33 -15.43
N THR A 32 9.11 0.20 -14.78
CA THR A 32 9.99 -0.96 -14.96
C THR A 32 9.78 -1.62 -16.33
N MET A 33 8.53 -1.77 -16.75
CA MET A 33 8.20 -2.30 -18.08
C MET A 33 8.77 -1.40 -19.19
N ALA A 34 8.66 -0.07 -19.05
CA ALA A 34 9.22 0.87 -20.01
C ALA A 34 10.75 0.76 -20.13
N LYS A 35 11.47 0.58 -18.99
CA LYS A 35 12.91 0.32 -18.97
C LYS A 35 13.31 -1.02 -19.62
N LEU A 36 12.36 -1.95 -19.75
CA LEU A 36 12.51 -3.21 -20.48
C LEU A 36 12.08 -3.10 -21.95
N GLY A 37 11.82 -1.89 -22.46
CA GLY A 37 11.55 -1.58 -23.87
C GLY A 37 10.06 -1.63 -24.25
N PHE A 38 9.14 -1.89 -23.32
CA PHE A 38 7.70 -1.91 -23.62
C PHE A 38 7.12 -0.50 -23.77
N ARG A 39 6.16 -0.34 -24.69
CA ARG A 39 5.32 0.86 -24.77
C ARG A 39 4.05 0.66 -23.99
N ILE A 40 3.74 1.56 -23.06
CA ILE A 40 2.67 1.39 -22.12
C ILE A 40 1.68 2.55 -22.23
N THR A 41 0.41 2.18 -22.38
CA THR A 41 -0.71 3.09 -22.18
C THR A 41 -1.42 2.70 -20.87
N ILE A 42 -1.36 3.57 -19.87
CA ILE A 42 -2.20 3.47 -18.69
C ILE A 42 -3.55 4.06 -19.05
N VAL A 43 -4.63 3.31 -18.81
CA VAL A 43 -5.99 3.74 -19.05
C VAL A 43 -6.66 4.02 -17.72
N ASN A 44 -7.22 5.22 -17.57
CA ASN A 44 -7.94 5.65 -16.38
C ASN A 44 -9.19 6.45 -16.79
N ARG A 45 -10.24 6.43 -15.96
CA ARG A 45 -11.39 7.29 -16.20
C ARG A 45 -11.01 8.75 -15.97
N GLY A 46 -11.41 9.59 -16.88
CA GLY A 46 -11.28 11.06 -16.85
C GLY A 46 -12.62 11.75 -17.08
N GLY A 47 -12.59 12.90 -17.74
CA GLY A 47 -13.78 13.69 -18.05
C GLY A 47 -14.32 14.50 -16.87
N TYR A 48 -13.52 14.69 -15.81
CA TYR A 48 -13.89 15.46 -14.62
C TYR A 48 -12.79 16.44 -14.20
N ALA A 49 -13.13 17.42 -13.37
CA ALA A 49 -12.17 18.35 -12.81
C ALA A 49 -11.39 17.68 -11.66
N HIS A 50 -10.06 17.82 -11.68
CA HIS A 50 -9.19 17.30 -10.63
C HIS A 50 -9.56 17.94 -9.27
N PRO A 51 -9.77 17.14 -8.20
CA PRO A 51 -10.33 17.63 -6.93
C PRO A 51 -9.52 18.74 -6.25
N VAL A 52 -8.20 18.80 -6.50
CA VAL A 52 -7.33 19.80 -5.88
C VAL A 52 -7.02 20.96 -6.83
N SER A 53 -6.59 20.66 -8.07
CA SER A 53 -6.12 21.69 -9.01
C SER A 53 -7.22 22.31 -9.85
N GLY A 54 -8.43 21.71 -9.88
CA GLY A 54 -9.51 22.09 -10.79
C GLY A 54 -9.23 21.83 -12.27
N ALA A 55 -8.04 21.35 -12.62
CA ALA A 55 -7.69 21.05 -14.01
C ALA A 55 -8.47 19.82 -14.52
N TRP A 56 -8.90 19.87 -15.78
CA TRP A 56 -9.60 18.75 -16.36
C TRP A 56 -8.69 17.54 -16.61
N HIS A 57 -9.09 16.39 -16.08
CA HIS A 57 -8.52 15.07 -16.39
C HIS A 57 -9.11 14.58 -17.70
N ARG A 58 -8.41 14.83 -18.82
CA ARG A 58 -8.86 14.40 -20.16
C ARG A 58 -7.70 14.23 -21.14
N GLY A 59 -7.98 13.50 -22.22
CA GLY A 59 -7.03 13.28 -23.31
C GLY A 59 -5.86 12.41 -22.92
N ILE A 60 -4.69 12.68 -23.49
CA ILE A 60 -3.48 11.89 -23.28
C ILE A 60 -2.43 12.72 -22.52
N ARG A 61 -1.76 12.10 -21.57
CA ARG A 61 -0.64 12.68 -20.81
C ARG A 61 0.60 11.80 -20.98
N CYS A 62 1.49 12.16 -21.87
CA CYS A 62 2.77 11.48 -22.06
C CYS A 62 3.71 11.79 -20.89
N LYS A 63 4.46 10.79 -20.43
CA LYS A 63 5.61 10.93 -19.54
C LYS A 63 6.89 10.99 -20.36
N ASP A 64 7.00 10.06 -21.28
CA ASP A 64 8.10 9.90 -22.23
C ASP A 64 7.60 9.21 -23.52
N GLU A 65 8.49 8.72 -24.37
CA GLU A 65 8.16 8.02 -25.59
C GLU A 65 7.57 6.61 -25.37
N HIS A 66 7.77 6.03 -24.18
CA HIS A 66 7.29 4.70 -23.82
C HIS A 66 6.04 4.70 -22.96
N GLN A 67 5.73 5.81 -22.28
CA GLN A 67 4.68 5.85 -21.26
C GLN A 67 3.69 6.99 -21.47
N ARG A 68 2.40 6.66 -21.48
CA ARG A 68 1.32 7.63 -21.51
C ARG A 68 0.13 7.20 -20.65
N ILE A 69 -0.62 8.19 -20.13
CA ILE A 69 -1.92 7.99 -19.51
C ILE A 69 -2.98 8.45 -20.50
N LEU A 70 -3.95 7.58 -20.77
CA LEU A 70 -5.15 7.87 -21.54
C LEU A 70 -6.33 8.02 -20.57
N TYR A 71 -6.92 9.20 -20.54
CA TYR A 71 -8.12 9.48 -19.76
C TYR A 71 -9.37 9.27 -20.61
N LEU A 72 -10.19 8.28 -20.22
CA LEU A 72 -11.45 7.97 -20.88
C LEU A 72 -12.56 8.87 -20.40
N GLU A 73 -13.38 9.36 -21.33
CA GLU A 73 -14.56 10.17 -21.04
C GLU A 73 -15.81 9.34 -21.29
N ASP A 74 -16.71 9.29 -20.30
CA ASP A 74 -17.98 8.55 -20.34
C ASP A 74 -19.21 9.45 -20.36
N GLY A 75 -18.98 10.76 -20.55
CA GLY A 75 -20.01 11.79 -20.62
C GLY A 75 -20.47 12.32 -19.25
N LEU A 76 -19.96 11.77 -18.13
CA LEU A 76 -20.26 12.29 -16.78
C LEU A 76 -19.11 13.19 -16.31
N PRO A 77 -19.33 14.49 -16.05
CA PRO A 77 -18.29 15.45 -15.72
C PRO A 77 -17.86 15.43 -14.23
N GLU A 78 -18.32 14.44 -13.46
CA GLU A 78 -18.03 14.32 -12.03
C GLU A 78 -17.14 13.12 -11.75
N PHE A 79 -16.40 13.19 -10.63
CA PHE A 79 -15.66 12.05 -10.13
C PHE A 79 -16.63 10.91 -9.76
N VAL A 80 -16.33 9.69 -10.16
CA VAL A 80 -17.12 8.48 -9.83
C VAL A 80 -16.33 7.62 -8.87
N ARG A 81 -16.93 7.27 -7.75
CA ARG A 81 -16.32 6.33 -6.78
C ARG A 81 -16.25 4.93 -7.37
N LYS A 82 -15.28 4.14 -6.90
CA LYS A 82 -15.12 2.75 -7.39
C LYS A 82 -16.36 1.86 -7.17
N GLU A 83 -17.12 2.13 -6.12
CA GLU A 83 -18.36 1.42 -5.83
C GLU A 83 -19.45 1.63 -6.92
N ASP A 84 -19.45 2.80 -7.57
CA ASP A 84 -20.43 3.21 -8.58
C ASP A 84 -19.95 2.99 -10.01
N MET A 85 -18.74 2.44 -10.17
CA MET A 85 -18.10 2.29 -11.47
C MET A 85 -18.78 1.26 -12.38
N ALA A 86 -19.49 0.27 -11.83
CA ALA A 86 -20.15 -0.81 -12.60
C ALA A 86 -21.09 -0.27 -13.68
N GLY A 87 -21.87 0.76 -13.39
CA GLY A 87 -22.80 1.38 -14.35
C GLY A 87 -22.14 2.17 -15.49
N ARG A 88 -20.81 2.32 -15.47
CA ARG A 88 -20.06 3.12 -16.47
C ARG A 88 -19.30 2.25 -17.47
N MET A 89 -19.24 0.94 -17.29
CA MET A 89 -18.35 0.05 -18.05
C MET A 89 -18.61 0.10 -19.56
N ALA A 90 -19.87 0.08 -20.00
CA ALA A 90 -20.21 0.10 -21.41
C ALA A 90 -19.71 1.39 -22.11
N SER A 91 -20.00 2.57 -21.51
CA SER A 91 -19.58 3.85 -22.08
C SER A 91 -18.04 4.02 -22.06
N LEU A 92 -17.37 3.52 -21.02
CA LEU A 92 -15.91 3.52 -20.93
C LEU A 92 -15.27 2.58 -21.96
N ALA A 93 -15.85 1.39 -22.19
CA ALA A 93 -15.38 0.46 -23.24
C ALA A 93 -15.49 1.07 -24.64
N GLU A 94 -16.59 1.75 -24.93
CA GLU A 94 -16.76 2.46 -26.21
C GLU A 94 -15.79 3.65 -26.34
N SER A 95 -15.52 4.36 -25.22
CA SER A 95 -14.51 5.43 -25.20
C SER A 95 -13.11 4.85 -25.45
N LEU A 96 -12.76 3.73 -24.82
CA LEU A 96 -11.47 3.06 -24.99
C LEU A 96 -11.28 2.62 -26.43
N LYS A 97 -12.30 2.00 -27.03
CA LYS A 97 -12.30 1.52 -28.42
C LYS A 97 -12.03 2.65 -29.43
N ARG A 98 -12.60 3.84 -29.20
CA ARG A 98 -12.37 5.02 -30.04
C ARG A 98 -11.01 5.68 -29.83
N SER A 99 -10.40 5.49 -28.66
CA SER A 99 -9.19 6.23 -28.25
C SER A 99 -7.90 5.44 -28.44
N VAL A 100 -7.98 4.13 -28.61
CA VAL A 100 -6.82 3.25 -28.87
C VAL A 100 -6.84 2.80 -30.32
N ASP A 101 -5.99 3.43 -31.11
CA ASP A 101 -5.80 3.18 -32.53
C ASP A 101 -4.60 2.28 -32.86
N ALA A 102 -3.80 1.96 -31.85
CA ALA A 102 -2.63 1.10 -31.96
C ALA A 102 -2.99 -0.37 -31.64
N LYS A 103 -2.23 -1.28 -32.25
CA LYS A 103 -2.30 -2.70 -31.90
C LYS A 103 -1.94 -2.88 -30.43
N VAL A 104 -2.81 -3.58 -29.69
CA VAL A 104 -2.58 -3.99 -28.30
C VAL A 104 -2.08 -5.43 -28.32
N ASP A 105 -0.98 -5.72 -27.62
CA ASP A 105 -0.40 -7.07 -27.55
C ASP A 105 -0.71 -7.76 -26.20
N LEU A 106 -0.97 -6.97 -25.15
CA LEU A 106 -1.24 -7.44 -23.79
C LEU A 106 -2.14 -6.48 -23.05
N ILE A 107 -3.12 -6.99 -22.35
CA ILE A 107 -3.94 -6.23 -21.38
C ILE A 107 -3.57 -6.68 -19.98
N ILE A 108 -3.15 -5.73 -19.12
CA ILE A 108 -3.00 -5.96 -17.68
C ILE A 108 -3.99 -5.03 -16.98
N SER A 109 -4.93 -5.59 -16.27
CA SER A 109 -5.98 -4.83 -15.58
C SER A 109 -5.84 -4.91 -14.07
N HIS A 110 -6.11 -3.82 -13.40
CA HIS A 110 -5.97 -3.68 -11.96
C HIS A 110 -7.32 -3.49 -11.30
N TYR A 111 -7.56 -4.24 -10.21
CA TYR A 111 -8.81 -4.25 -9.47
C TYR A 111 -9.99 -4.82 -10.31
N TRP A 112 -11.18 -4.92 -9.73
CA TRP A 112 -12.35 -5.54 -10.39
C TRP A 112 -12.92 -4.68 -11.54
N ASP A 113 -12.94 -3.37 -11.34
CA ASP A 113 -13.48 -2.41 -12.32
C ASP A 113 -12.56 -2.24 -13.55
N GLY A 114 -11.25 -2.20 -13.34
CA GLY A 114 -10.28 -2.24 -14.43
C GLY A 114 -10.33 -3.55 -15.21
N ALA A 115 -10.49 -4.67 -14.50
CA ALA A 115 -10.63 -5.99 -15.14
C ALA A 115 -11.92 -6.13 -15.95
N ARG A 116 -13.04 -5.64 -15.42
CA ARG A 116 -14.30 -5.62 -16.17
C ARG A 116 -14.22 -4.78 -17.44
N LEU A 117 -13.60 -3.60 -17.36
CA LEU A 117 -13.36 -2.77 -18.54
C LEU A 117 -12.43 -3.49 -19.53
N GLY A 118 -11.37 -4.13 -19.05
CA GLY A 118 -10.42 -4.90 -19.86
C GLY A 118 -11.08 -6.06 -20.58
N ALA A 119 -11.89 -6.86 -19.88
CA ALA A 119 -12.63 -7.99 -20.47
C ALA A 119 -13.63 -7.52 -21.53
N THR A 120 -14.40 -6.46 -21.23
CA THR A 120 -15.36 -5.88 -22.18
C THR A 120 -14.67 -5.36 -23.45
N TYR A 121 -13.53 -4.67 -23.28
CA TYR A 121 -12.75 -4.17 -24.42
C TYR A 121 -12.14 -5.32 -25.22
N ASN A 122 -11.50 -6.30 -24.55
CA ASN A 122 -10.87 -7.45 -25.18
C ASN A 122 -11.85 -8.26 -26.04
N GLY A 123 -13.06 -8.52 -25.48
CA GLY A 123 -14.13 -9.21 -26.22
C GLY A 123 -14.68 -8.43 -27.42
N SER A 124 -14.35 -7.15 -27.56
CA SER A 124 -14.72 -6.32 -28.70
C SER A 124 -13.63 -6.22 -29.79
N LEU A 125 -12.43 -6.75 -29.54
CA LEU A 125 -11.36 -6.79 -30.49
C LEU A 125 -11.61 -7.85 -31.55
N PRO A 126 -11.20 -7.62 -32.83
CA PRO A 126 -11.29 -8.66 -33.88
C PRO A 126 -10.50 -9.92 -33.51
N GLU A 127 -9.36 -9.76 -32.88
CA GLU A 127 -8.53 -10.81 -32.32
C GLU A 127 -8.28 -10.48 -30.84
N PRO A 128 -8.91 -11.17 -29.90
CA PRO A 128 -8.65 -10.99 -28.48
C PRO A 128 -7.18 -11.24 -28.15
N VAL A 129 -6.64 -10.43 -27.25
CA VAL A 129 -5.27 -10.54 -26.77
C VAL A 129 -5.23 -11.09 -25.37
N ARG A 130 -4.07 -11.54 -24.93
CA ARG A 130 -3.90 -12.04 -23.55
C ARG A 130 -4.28 -10.99 -22.54
N HIS A 131 -5.15 -11.35 -21.59
CA HIS A 131 -5.62 -10.49 -20.51
C HIS A 131 -5.20 -11.05 -19.16
N VAL A 132 -4.38 -10.31 -18.42
CA VAL A 132 -3.97 -10.63 -17.05
C VAL A 132 -4.67 -9.70 -16.07
N TRP A 133 -5.33 -10.27 -15.08
CA TRP A 133 -5.98 -9.52 -14.02
C TRP A 133 -5.14 -9.49 -12.73
N VAL A 134 -4.93 -8.29 -12.16
CA VAL A 134 -4.26 -8.05 -10.87
C VAL A 134 -5.30 -7.51 -9.89
N PRO A 135 -5.89 -8.35 -9.02
CA PRO A 135 -7.04 -7.95 -8.19
C PRO A 135 -6.71 -6.95 -7.08
N HIS A 136 -5.49 -6.87 -6.58
CA HIS A 136 -5.02 -6.09 -5.42
C HIS A 136 -5.78 -6.35 -4.11
N SER A 137 -7.07 -6.57 -4.17
CA SER A 137 -7.94 -7.02 -3.09
C SER A 137 -9.16 -7.73 -3.70
N LEU A 138 -9.82 -8.57 -2.91
CA LEU A 138 -11.01 -9.31 -3.33
C LEU A 138 -12.22 -8.98 -2.46
N GLY A 139 -13.41 -8.98 -3.06
CA GLY A 139 -14.67 -8.67 -2.39
C GLY A 139 -14.98 -9.61 -1.23
N THR A 140 -14.72 -10.92 -1.38
CA THR A 140 -14.92 -11.91 -0.32
C THR A 140 -14.02 -11.68 0.87
N VAL A 141 -12.75 -11.31 0.65
CA VAL A 141 -11.80 -10.96 1.70
C VAL A 141 -12.25 -9.67 2.40
N LYS A 142 -12.71 -8.66 1.64
CA LYS A 142 -13.22 -7.42 2.20
C LYS A 142 -14.48 -7.67 3.03
N LYS A 143 -15.41 -8.49 2.54
CA LYS A 143 -16.67 -8.82 3.21
C LYS A 143 -16.46 -9.43 4.60
N ARG A 144 -15.41 -10.25 4.79
CA ARG A 144 -15.07 -10.84 6.09
C ARG A 144 -14.50 -9.84 7.10
N ASN A 145 -13.98 -8.71 6.62
CA ASN A 145 -13.21 -7.75 7.43
C ASN A 145 -13.95 -6.43 7.70
N VAL A 146 -15.16 -6.25 7.17
CA VAL A 146 -16.00 -5.06 7.41
C VAL A 146 -17.32 -5.47 8.05
N SER A 147 -17.95 -4.55 8.78
CA SER A 147 -19.24 -4.80 9.41
C SER A 147 -20.36 -5.00 8.37
N GLN A 148 -21.41 -5.70 8.75
CA GLN A 148 -22.54 -5.96 7.87
C GLN A 148 -23.23 -4.67 7.40
N ASP A 149 -23.27 -3.64 8.24
CA ASP A 149 -23.88 -2.35 7.93
C ASP A 149 -23.13 -1.61 6.79
N GLU A 150 -21.83 -1.89 6.62
CA GLU A 150 -21.02 -1.29 5.57
C GLU A 150 -21.17 -1.97 4.21
N TRP A 151 -21.71 -3.22 4.16
CA TRP A 151 -21.75 -4.01 2.90
C TRP A 151 -22.55 -3.34 1.80
N ALA A 152 -23.70 -2.75 2.12
CA ALA A 152 -24.56 -2.07 1.16
C ALA A 152 -23.88 -0.84 0.56
N GLY A 153 -23.31 0.01 1.41
CA GLY A 153 -22.59 1.23 0.97
C GLY A 153 -21.36 0.93 0.12
N LEU A 154 -20.71 -0.21 0.36
CA LEU A 154 -19.55 -0.67 -0.40
C LEU A 154 -19.93 -1.54 -1.62
N ARG A 155 -21.21 -1.82 -1.85
CA ARG A 155 -21.73 -2.68 -2.93
C ARG A 155 -20.96 -4.00 -3.07
N ILE A 156 -20.61 -4.61 -1.92
CA ILE A 156 -19.66 -5.74 -1.88
C ILE A 156 -20.20 -6.95 -2.65
N ASP A 157 -21.51 -7.24 -2.58
CA ASP A 157 -22.09 -8.40 -3.26
C ASP A 157 -22.09 -8.23 -4.79
N GLU A 158 -22.34 -7.03 -5.29
CA GLU A 158 -22.21 -6.71 -6.72
C GLU A 158 -20.75 -6.89 -7.19
N ARG A 159 -19.80 -6.40 -6.40
CA ARG A 159 -18.40 -6.59 -6.66
C ARG A 159 -18.01 -8.07 -6.74
N ILE A 160 -18.43 -8.88 -5.76
CA ILE A 160 -18.16 -10.34 -5.74
C ILE A 160 -18.77 -11.02 -6.97
N ALA A 161 -19.97 -10.63 -7.40
CA ALA A 161 -20.58 -11.17 -8.60
C ALA A 161 -19.77 -10.86 -9.86
N VAL A 162 -19.26 -9.63 -9.99
CA VAL A 162 -18.37 -9.25 -11.10
C VAL A 162 -17.06 -10.02 -11.04
N GLU A 163 -16.42 -10.13 -9.88
CA GLU A 163 -15.17 -10.88 -9.71
C GLU A 163 -15.34 -12.36 -10.07
N ARG A 164 -16.47 -12.98 -9.75
CA ARG A 164 -16.79 -14.37 -10.13
C ARG A 164 -16.89 -14.57 -11.64
N SER A 165 -17.45 -13.62 -12.38
CA SER A 165 -17.42 -13.74 -13.84
C SER A 165 -16.04 -13.49 -14.42
N LEU A 166 -15.25 -12.59 -13.83
CA LEU A 166 -13.90 -12.28 -14.30
C LEU A 166 -12.94 -13.46 -14.22
N VAL A 167 -13.05 -14.32 -13.20
CA VAL A 167 -12.18 -15.51 -13.09
C VAL A 167 -12.39 -16.52 -14.25
N GLU A 168 -13.49 -16.41 -14.97
CA GLU A 168 -13.80 -17.24 -16.16
C GLU A 168 -13.45 -16.53 -17.48
N GLU A 169 -13.30 -15.20 -17.44
CA GLU A 169 -13.13 -14.36 -18.65
C GLU A 169 -11.67 -13.96 -18.93
N VAL A 170 -10.79 -14.02 -17.91
CA VAL A 170 -9.39 -13.61 -18.05
C VAL A 170 -8.47 -14.80 -18.29
N ASP A 171 -7.38 -14.60 -19.04
CA ASP A 171 -6.45 -15.69 -19.37
C ASP A 171 -5.54 -16.07 -18.19
N ALA A 172 -5.24 -15.13 -17.30
CA ALA A 172 -4.47 -15.38 -16.10
C ALA A 172 -4.78 -14.36 -14.99
N ILE A 173 -4.53 -14.75 -13.75
CA ILE A 173 -4.66 -13.86 -12.58
C ILE A 173 -3.33 -13.76 -11.88
N ALA A 174 -2.88 -12.52 -11.60
CA ALA A 174 -1.66 -12.26 -10.86
C ALA A 174 -1.99 -11.84 -9.41
N ALA A 175 -1.77 -12.75 -8.46
CA ALA A 175 -1.99 -12.50 -7.05
C ALA A 175 -0.87 -11.65 -6.44
N THR A 176 -1.24 -10.65 -5.65
CA THR A 176 -0.29 -9.77 -4.95
C THR A 176 0.18 -10.34 -3.61
N SER A 177 -0.49 -11.39 -3.11
CA SER A 177 -0.13 -12.09 -1.87
C SER A 177 -0.67 -13.52 -1.88
N SER A 178 -0.17 -14.38 -0.98
CA SER A 178 -0.70 -15.73 -0.78
C SER A 178 -2.16 -15.71 -0.33
N ARG A 179 -2.55 -14.71 0.45
CA ARG A 179 -3.94 -14.51 0.90
C ARG A 179 -4.90 -14.28 -0.27
N ILE A 180 -4.49 -13.48 -1.26
CA ILE A 180 -5.25 -13.27 -2.50
C ILE A 180 -5.31 -14.57 -3.31
N ARG A 181 -4.18 -15.28 -3.43
CA ARG A 181 -4.13 -16.61 -4.09
C ARG A 181 -5.10 -17.58 -3.45
N GLN A 182 -5.06 -17.71 -2.12
CA GLN A 182 -5.95 -18.60 -1.38
C GLN A 182 -7.43 -18.24 -1.60
N ALA A 183 -7.78 -16.96 -1.50
CA ALA A 183 -9.16 -16.53 -1.72
C ALA A 183 -9.65 -16.80 -3.16
N LEU A 184 -8.80 -16.63 -4.18
CA LEU A 184 -9.12 -17.00 -5.55
C LEU A 184 -9.47 -18.49 -5.67
N GLN A 185 -8.71 -19.35 -5.00
CA GLN A 185 -8.92 -20.80 -5.03
C GLN A 185 -10.14 -21.25 -4.21
N GLU A 186 -10.30 -20.74 -3.00
CA GLU A 186 -11.31 -21.20 -2.04
C GLU A 186 -12.66 -20.50 -2.21
N ASP A 187 -12.67 -19.16 -2.42
CA ASP A 187 -13.91 -18.38 -2.47
C ASP A 187 -14.48 -18.25 -3.88
N TYR A 188 -13.61 -18.20 -4.89
CA TYR A 188 -13.98 -18.05 -6.29
C TYR A 188 -13.87 -19.35 -7.10
N GLY A 189 -13.29 -20.40 -6.52
CA GLY A 189 -13.14 -21.70 -7.17
C GLY A 189 -12.18 -21.71 -8.37
N TYR A 190 -11.32 -20.67 -8.47
CA TYR A 190 -10.38 -20.55 -9.59
C TYR A 190 -9.37 -21.70 -9.61
N ARG A 191 -9.23 -22.37 -10.76
CA ARG A 191 -8.33 -23.52 -10.95
C ARG A 191 -7.23 -23.27 -11.98
N GLY A 192 -7.26 -22.10 -12.62
CA GLY A 192 -6.22 -21.70 -13.57
C GLY A 192 -4.91 -21.33 -12.93
N ALA A 193 -3.92 -20.97 -13.76
CA ALA A 193 -2.63 -20.51 -13.29
C ALA A 193 -2.76 -19.18 -12.53
N ILE A 194 -2.20 -19.13 -11.32
CA ILE A 194 -2.11 -17.91 -10.52
C ILE A 194 -0.66 -17.48 -10.49
N LEU A 195 -0.36 -16.41 -11.21
CA LEU A 195 0.93 -15.74 -11.22
C LEU A 195 1.17 -15.03 -9.89
N PHE A 196 2.43 -14.67 -9.62
CA PHE A 196 2.76 -13.90 -8.43
C PHE A 196 3.32 -12.53 -8.80
N LEU A 197 2.59 -11.48 -8.45
CA LEU A 197 2.97 -10.09 -8.75
C LEU A 197 2.79 -9.21 -7.49
N PRO A 198 3.66 -9.37 -6.46
CA PRO A 198 3.58 -8.62 -5.23
C PRO A 198 3.97 -7.15 -5.43
N PRO A 199 3.54 -6.24 -4.56
CA PRO A 199 4.13 -4.92 -4.47
C PRO A 199 5.64 -5.00 -4.23
N CYS A 200 6.39 -4.06 -4.81
CA CYS A 200 7.83 -3.99 -4.70
C CYS A 200 8.27 -2.66 -4.11
N VAL A 201 9.52 -2.62 -3.67
CA VAL A 201 10.13 -1.43 -3.08
C VAL A 201 10.85 -0.63 -4.15
N ASP A 202 10.70 0.68 -4.10
CA ASP A 202 11.60 1.62 -4.78
C ASP A 202 12.89 1.76 -3.97
N THR A 203 13.91 0.99 -4.35
CA THR A 203 15.20 0.97 -3.66
C THR A 203 16.00 2.26 -3.81
N GLY A 204 15.65 3.12 -4.75
CA GLY A 204 16.19 4.47 -4.86
C GLY A 204 15.72 5.38 -3.72
N ARG A 205 14.53 5.11 -3.18
CA ARG A 205 13.94 5.87 -2.07
C ARG A 205 14.16 5.18 -0.71
N PHE A 206 13.91 3.88 -0.64
CA PHE A 206 13.91 3.09 0.60
C PHE A 206 15.12 2.16 0.64
N HIS A 207 16.15 2.58 1.35
CA HIS A 207 17.38 1.82 1.57
C HIS A 207 18.02 2.25 2.89
N PRO A 208 18.83 1.39 3.51
CA PRO A 208 19.58 1.75 4.71
C PRO A 208 20.53 2.90 4.44
N ARG A 209 20.47 3.94 5.28
CA ARG A 209 21.38 5.09 5.21
C ARG A 209 21.52 5.79 6.55
N GLY A 210 22.65 6.40 6.79
CA GLY A 210 22.82 7.34 7.91
C GLY A 210 22.11 8.66 7.61
N VAL A 211 21.51 9.26 8.63
CA VAL A 211 20.90 10.58 8.57
C VAL A 211 21.73 11.53 9.42
N PRO A 212 22.34 12.59 8.82
CA PRO A 212 23.16 13.52 9.56
C PRO A 212 22.35 14.35 10.55
N ASP A 213 23.01 14.85 11.61
CA ASP A 213 22.37 15.67 12.65
C ASP A 213 21.80 17.00 12.11
N THR A 214 22.28 17.43 10.96
CA THR A 214 21.83 18.65 10.27
C THR A 214 20.65 18.43 9.33
N ASP A 215 20.16 17.17 9.20
CA ASP A 215 19.04 16.85 8.30
C ASP A 215 17.75 17.54 8.76
N GLY A 216 16.96 17.97 7.78
CA GLY A 216 15.68 18.65 8.01
C GLY A 216 14.64 17.82 8.74
N VAL A 217 14.78 16.47 8.76
CA VAL A 217 13.84 15.55 9.42
C VAL A 217 13.75 15.81 10.92
N TRP A 218 14.87 16.16 11.55
CA TRP A 218 14.90 16.44 12.98
C TRP A 218 14.06 17.67 13.35
N GLY A 219 14.19 18.75 12.58
CA GLY A 219 13.33 19.93 12.71
C GLY A 219 11.87 19.66 12.33
N PHE A 220 11.63 18.76 11.36
CA PHE A 220 10.29 18.35 10.95
C PHE A 220 9.56 17.61 12.08
N LEU A 221 10.19 16.64 12.73
CA LEU A 221 9.63 15.86 13.84
C LEU A 221 9.53 16.72 15.12
N SER A 222 10.52 17.57 15.39
CA SER A 222 10.52 18.52 16.49
C SER A 222 9.25 19.40 16.50
N ARG A 223 8.95 20.04 15.38
CA ARG A 223 7.74 20.88 15.27
C ARG A 223 6.42 20.14 15.51
N ARG A 224 6.41 18.82 15.40
CA ARG A 224 5.21 17.97 15.55
C ARG A 224 5.09 17.27 16.87
N SER A 225 6.20 17.12 17.59
CA SER A 225 6.24 16.50 18.92
C SER A 225 6.37 17.50 20.06
N GLY A 226 6.74 18.75 19.75
CA GLY A 226 7.06 19.74 20.78
C GLY A 226 8.43 19.55 21.45
N LEU A 227 9.17 18.48 21.13
CA LEU A 227 10.55 18.25 21.57
C LEU A 227 11.53 19.11 20.73
N SER A 228 12.68 19.46 21.28
CA SER A 228 13.76 20.06 20.50
C SER A 228 14.33 19.06 19.48
N PRO A 229 15.02 19.52 18.40
CA PRO A 229 15.66 18.60 17.45
C PRO A 229 16.70 17.68 18.10
N GLU A 230 17.38 18.12 19.17
CA GLU A 230 18.34 17.32 19.93
C GLU A 230 17.64 16.22 20.73
N GLU A 231 16.55 16.55 21.42
CA GLU A 231 15.74 15.55 22.15
C GLU A 231 15.18 14.51 21.19
N VAL A 232 14.68 14.91 20.00
CA VAL A 232 14.18 13.96 18.98
C VAL A 232 15.28 12.99 18.53
N ARG A 233 16.52 13.49 18.31
CA ARG A 233 17.65 12.61 17.93
C ARG A 233 18.02 11.59 19.00
N ASN A 234 17.81 11.93 20.26
CA ASN A 234 18.11 11.07 21.38
C ASN A 234 16.97 10.07 21.71
N CYS A 235 15.79 10.25 21.12
CA CYS A 235 14.67 9.33 21.30
C CYS A 235 14.84 8.02 20.51
N LYS A 236 14.31 6.94 21.05
CA LYS A 236 13.97 5.73 20.30
C LYS A 236 12.67 5.99 19.53
N ILE A 237 12.72 5.86 18.20
CA ILE A 237 11.61 6.25 17.32
C ILE A 237 10.81 5.03 16.89
N VAL A 238 9.53 5.00 17.27
CA VAL A 238 8.53 4.07 16.74
C VAL A 238 7.72 4.76 15.65
N THR A 239 7.52 4.12 14.51
CA THR A 239 6.83 4.75 13.38
C THR A 239 5.67 3.90 12.90
N GLU A 240 4.54 4.55 12.57
CA GLU A 240 3.41 4.00 11.83
C GLU A 240 2.94 5.04 10.81
N ILE A 241 3.12 4.75 9.54
CA ILE A 241 2.67 5.62 8.44
C ILE A 241 1.72 4.85 7.54
N SER A 242 0.46 5.21 7.59
CA SER A 242 -0.61 4.66 6.76
C SER A 242 -1.78 5.65 6.69
N ARG A 243 -2.78 5.36 5.87
CA ARG A 243 -4.02 6.17 5.83
C ARG A 243 -4.70 6.19 7.20
N THR A 244 -5.43 7.26 7.48
CA THR A 244 -6.30 7.35 8.67
C THR A 244 -7.58 6.56 8.40
N ASP A 245 -7.57 5.31 8.80
CA ASP A 245 -8.62 4.32 8.56
C ASP A 245 -8.77 3.42 9.79
N ALA A 246 -9.99 3.06 10.16
CA ALA A 246 -10.29 2.25 11.34
C ALA A 246 -9.59 0.87 11.30
N THR A 247 -9.36 0.31 10.09
CA THR A 247 -8.68 -0.98 9.91
C THR A 247 -7.19 -0.93 10.25
N LYS A 248 -6.59 0.27 10.33
CA LYS A 248 -5.18 0.45 10.72
C LYS A 248 -4.95 0.37 12.22
N ARG A 249 -6.02 0.40 13.03
CA ARG A 249 -5.95 0.22 14.50
C ARG A 249 -4.93 1.12 15.20
N LYS A 250 -4.75 2.36 14.73
CA LYS A 250 -3.81 3.33 15.34
C LYS A 250 -4.06 3.54 16.83
N ARG A 251 -5.31 3.41 17.28
CA ARG A 251 -5.67 3.43 18.69
C ARG A 251 -4.88 2.39 19.51
N VAL A 252 -4.79 1.14 19.01
CA VAL A 252 -4.05 0.06 19.68
C VAL A 252 -2.57 0.43 19.82
N LEU A 253 -1.97 1.02 18.77
CA LEU A 253 -0.58 1.48 18.81
C LEU A 253 -0.37 2.61 19.84
N ILE A 254 -1.24 3.61 19.86
CA ILE A 254 -1.13 4.75 20.80
C ILE A 254 -1.25 4.26 22.25
N GLU A 255 -2.20 3.37 22.53
CA GLU A 255 -2.37 2.75 23.86
C GLU A 255 -1.17 1.86 24.26
N ALA A 256 -0.61 1.11 23.30
CA ALA A 256 0.60 0.33 23.51
C ALA A 256 1.80 1.21 23.79
N PHE A 257 1.98 2.29 23.01
CA PHE A 257 3.07 3.24 23.18
C PHE A 257 3.01 3.97 24.52
N ALA A 258 1.82 4.30 25.04
CA ALA A 258 1.67 4.86 26.37
C ALA A 258 2.25 3.94 27.47
N ARG A 259 2.11 2.63 27.31
CA ARG A 259 2.73 1.63 28.23
C ARG A 259 4.24 1.54 28.04
N VAL A 260 4.71 1.57 26.79
CA VAL A 260 6.14 1.55 26.47
C VAL A 260 6.88 2.72 27.11
N ARG A 261 6.31 3.91 27.08
CA ARG A 261 6.90 5.11 27.69
C ARG A 261 7.23 4.99 29.15
N GLN A 262 6.48 4.20 29.91
CA GLN A 262 6.75 3.96 31.33
C GLN A 262 8.07 3.19 31.54
N ARG A 263 8.55 2.46 30.53
CA ARG A 263 9.78 1.66 30.57
C ARG A 263 10.91 2.28 29.75
N VAL A 264 10.56 2.95 28.65
CA VAL A 264 11.48 3.62 27.73
C VAL A 264 11.07 5.10 27.62
N PRO A 265 11.39 5.94 28.62
CA PRO A 265 10.93 7.33 28.66
C PRO A 265 11.45 8.17 27.48
N ASP A 266 12.65 7.88 26.98
CA ASP A 266 13.24 8.55 25.83
C ASP A 266 12.76 7.89 24.53
N SER A 267 11.46 7.90 24.30
CA SER A 267 10.85 7.36 23.09
C SER A 267 9.87 8.34 22.45
N LEU A 268 9.77 8.28 21.12
CA LEU A 268 8.91 9.11 20.29
C LEU A 268 8.10 8.21 19.36
N LEU A 269 6.78 8.41 19.30
CA LEU A 269 5.92 7.80 18.29
C LEU A 269 5.71 8.78 17.14
N VAL A 270 6.05 8.37 15.92
CA VAL A 270 5.70 9.07 14.69
C VAL A 270 4.50 8.36 14.06
N VAL A 271 3.35 9.01 14.04
CA VAL A 271 2.11 8.41 13.54
C VAL A 271 1.42 9.33 12.53
N SER A 272 0.99 8.77 11.41
CA SER A 272 0.21 9.54 10.44
C SER A 272 -1.26 9.61 10.88
N ILE A 273 -1.76 10.84 10.97
CA ILE A 273 -3.17 11.13 11.21
C ILE A 273 -3.56 12.27 10.26
N ASP A 274 -4.26 11.93 9.19
CA ASP A 274 -4.77 12.92 8.24
C ASP A 274 -5.87 13.72 8.92
N ALA A 275 -5.68 15.02 9.03
CA ALA A 275 -6.61 15.94 9.66
C ALA A 275 -6.58 17.29 8.95
N PRO A 276 -7.61 18.14 9.10
CA PRO A 276 -7.54 19.52 8.65
C PRO A 276 -6.26 20.20 9.15
N GLY A 277 -5.55 20.92 8.28
CA GLY A 277 -4.24 21.54 8.58
C GLY A 277 -3.01 20.68 8.30
N THR A 278 -3.16 19.42 7.88
CA THR A 278 -2.02 18.53 7.58
C THR A 278 -1.68 18.42 6.08
N GLY A 279 -2.30 19.25 5.23
CA GLY A 279 -2.04 19.29 3.77
C GLY A 279 -3.01 18.47 2.91
N ALA A 280 -3.95 17.73 3.51
CA ALA A 280 -4.97 16.94 2.81
C ALA A 280 -6.41 17.47 3.03
N GLU A 281 -6.56 18.72 3.37
CA GLU A 281 -7.78 19.33 3.95
C GLU A 281 -9.05 19.21 3.10
N SER A 282 -8.94 19.14 1.79
CA SER A 282 -10.09 19.13 0.88
C SER A 282 -10.64 17.73 0.56
N ILE A 283 -10.08 16.66 1.14
CA ILE A 283 -10.28 15.30 0.63
C ILE A 283 -10.62 14.29 1.73
N ILE A 284 -10.58 14.74 2.99
CA ILE A 284 -10.88 13.90 4.16
C ILE A 284 -12.40 13.80 4.31
N ASP A 285 -12.93 12.59 4.30
CA ASP A 285 -14.35 12.37 4.55
C ASP A 285 -14.69 12.51 6.06
N ASP A 286 -15.97 12.64 6.38
CA ASP A 286 -16.44 12.83 7.76
C ASP A 286 -16.05 11.69 8.70
N SER A 287 -15.89 10.48 8.20
CA SER A 287 -15.47 9.30 8.97
C SER A 287 -13.99 9.40 9.35
N GLN A 288 -13.15 9.78 8.39
CA GLN A 288 -11.73 10.02 8.62
C GLN A 288 -11.50 11.19 9.58
N ALA A 289 -12.26 12.29 9.40
CA ALA A 289 -12.17 13.45 10.28
C ALA A 289 -12.58 13.12 11.74
N ARG A 290 -13.63 12.32 11.91
CA ARG A 290 -14.04 11.81 13.25
C ARG A 290 -12.96 10.96 13.88
N LEU A 291 -12.45 9.97 13.16
CA LEU A 291 -11.38 9.09 13.64
C LEU A 291 -10.13 9.88 14.02
N ALA A 292 -9.72 10.83 13.18
CA ALA A 292 -8.59 11.71 13.48
C ALA A 292 -8.80 12.50 14.78
N GLY A 293 -10.01 13.04 14.99
CA GLY A 293 -10.38 13.71 16.22
C GLY A 293 -10.37 12.79 17.46
N GLU A 294 -10.81 11.53 17.30
CA GLU A 294 -10.75 10.53 18.37
C GLU A 294 -9.32 10.17 18.74
N LEU A 295 -8.44 9.96 17.75
CA LEU A 295 -7.03 9.64 17.98
C LEU A 295 -6.29 10.81 18.67
N LYS A 296 -6.57 12.05 18.27
CA LYS A 296 -5.99 13.23 18.93
C LYS A 296 -6.44 13.33 20.40
N ARG A 297 -7.73 13.18 20.66
CA ARG A 297 -8.24 13.14 22.07
C ARG A 297 -7.63 12.01 22.90
N LEU A 298 -7.35 10.87 22.29
CA LEU A 298 -6.68 9.76 22.96
C LEU A 298 -5.23 10.11 23.32
N ILE A 299 -4.49 10.75 22.43
CA ILE A 299 -3.12 11.24 22.68
C ILE A 299 -3.14 12.19 23.87
N ASP A 300 -4.11 13.12 23.91
CA ASP A 300 -4.27 14.08 24.99
C ASP A 300 -4.64 13.40 26.31
N ALA A 301 -5.60 12.46 26.28
CA ALA A 301 -6.05 11.73 27.47
C ALA A 301 -4.97 10.82 28.09
N LEU A 302 -3.98 10.41 27.30
CA LEU A 302 -2.84 9.60 27.75
C LEU A 302 -1.59 10.43 28.08
N ASP A 303 -1.68 11.75 28.05
CA ASP A 303 -0.56 12.69 28.28
C ASP A 303 0.65 12.43 27.39
N LEU A 304 0.39 12.24 26.09
CA LEU A 304 1.41 11.90 25.08
C LEU A 304 1.77 13.04 24.12
N GLN A 305 1.25 14.26 24.33
CA GLN A 305 1.38 15.37 23.35
C GLN A 305 2.83 15.68 22.98
N ASN A 306 3.75 15.58 23.92
CA ASN A 306 5.19 15.84 23.69
C ASN A 306 5.98 14.57 23.32
N HIS A 307 5.30 13.47 23.02
CA HIS A 307 5.93 12.17 22.71
C HIS A 307 5.33 11.49 21.50
N VAL A 308 4.40 12.20 20.82
CA VAL A 308 3.79 11.76 19.57
C VAL A 308 3.91 12.86 18.53
N ALA A 309 4.71 12.60 17.52
CA ALA A 309 4.77 13.44 16.32
C ALA A 309 3.63 13.01 15.39
N VAL A 310 2.54 13.78 15.39
CA VAL A 310 1.45 13.58 14.44
C VAL A 310 1.86 14.15 13.08
N VAL A 311 1.95 13.28 12.08
CA VAL A 311 2.25 13.64 10.70
C VAL A 311 1.04 13.39 9.82
N GLY A 312 0.90 14.17 8.75
CA GLY A 312 -0.10 13.91 7.70
C GLY A 312 0.49 13.08 6.56
N SER A 313 0.11 13.42 5.35
CA SER A 313 0.70 12.85 4.14
C SER A 313 2.16 13.29 4.00
N VAL A 314 3.10 12.38 4.21
CA VAL A 314 4.56 12.63 4.28
C VAL A 314 5.32 11.94 3.14
N TRP A 315 4.86 12.09 1.91
CA TRP A 315 5.45 11.38 0.77
C TRP A 315 6.93 11.68 0.56
N GLU A 316 7.32 12.96 0.65
CA GLU A 316 8.71 13.38 0.42
C GLU A 316 9.61 13.03 1.62
N GLU A 317 9.12 13.20 2.84
CA GLU A 317 9.87 12.95 4.07
C GLU A 317 9.92 11.46 4.45
N LEU A 318 9.01 10.64 3.92
CA LEU A 318 8.82 9.25 4.32
C LEU A 318 10.10 8.40 4.29
N PRO A 319 10.96 8.46 3.25
CA PRO A 319 12.19 7.68 3.23
C PRO A 319 13.17 8.08 4.33
N THR A 320 13.21 9.37 4.70
CA THR A 320 14.09 9.85 5.78
C THR A 320 13.48 9.53 7.15
N ILE A 321 12.16 9.58 7.30
CA ILE A 321 11.48 9.14 8.52
C ILE A 321 11.81 7.66 8.78
N TYR A 322 11.72 6.78 7.77
CA TYR A 322 12.09 5.37 7.97
C TYR A 322 13.59 5.20 8.27
N ALA A 323 14.46 6.01 7.69
CA ALA A 323 15.90 5.94 7.97
C ALA A 323 16.27 6.31 9.41
N VAL A 324 15.44 7.08 10.12
CA VAL A 324 15.62 7.42 11.55
C VAL A 324 14.73 6.58 12.48
N THR A 325 13.95 5.65 11.94
CA THR A 325 13.04 4.80 12.72
C THR A 325 13.80 3.63 13.36
N ASP A 326 13.57 3.40 14.65
CA ASP A 326 14.08 2.23 15.36
C ASP A 326 13.20 1.01 15.16
N VAL A 327 11.86 1.17 15.21
CA VAL A 327 10.89 0.10 15.03
C VAL A 327 9.68 0.60 14.25
N TYR A 328 9.32 -0.09 13.18
CA TYR A 328 8.05 0.12 12.51
C TYR A 328 6.96 -0.74 13.18
N CYS A 329 5.80 -0.16 13.49
CA CYS A 329 4.72 -0.89 14.17
C CYS A 329 3.38 -0.69 13.47
N THR A 330 2.70 -1.79 13.09
CA THR A 330 1.36 -1.71 12.50
C THR A 330 0.40 -2.77 13.04
N PRO A 331 -0.60 -2.38 13.85
CA PRO A 331 -1.64 -3.28 14.34
C PRO A 331 -2.79 -3.50 13.35
N SER A 332 -2.58 -3.23 12.06
CA SER A 332 -3.59 -3.29 11.01
C SER A 332 -4.33 -4.64 11.00
N VAL A 333 -5.66 -4.60 10.85
CA VAL A 333 -6.51 -5.80 10.70
C VAL A 333 -6.83 -6.12 9.24
N MET A 334 -6.49 -5.22 8.32
CA MET A 334 -6.75 -5.41 6.90
C MET A 334 -5.64 -4.83 6.02
N GLU A 335 -4.85 -5.72 5.47
CA GLU A 335 -3.82 -5.40 4.48
C GLU A 335 -3.95 -6.31 3.26
N GLY A 336 -3.78 -5.75 2.06
CA GLY A 336 -3.62 -6.56 0.86
C GLY A 336 -2.25 -7.25 0.81
N PHE A 337 -1.22 -6.54 1.29
CA PHE A 337 0.15 -7.03 1.37
C PHE A 337 0.88 -6.49 2.60
N GLY A 338 0.95 -5.16 2.77
CA GLY A 338 1.67 -4.49 3.86
C GLY A 338 2.86 -3.66 3.35
N MET A 339 2.62 -2.81 2.34
CA MET A 339 3.66 -2.02 1.67
C MET A 339 4.47 -1.15 2.63
N SER A 340 3.83 -0.50 3.61
CA SER A 340 4.55 0.36 4.56
C SER A 340 5.53 -0.45 5.44
N ALA A 341 5.14 -1.67 5.85
CA ALA A 341 6.04 -2.58 6.55
C ALA A 341 7.19 -3.06 5.65
N GLN A 342 6.91 -3.26 4.35
CA GLN A 342 7.91 -3.63 3.36
C GLN A 342 8.93 -2.50 3.11
N GLU A 343 8.47 -1.25 3.01
CA GLU A 343 9.33 -0.07 2.87
C GLU A 343 10.22 0.14 4.10
N ALA A 344 9.67 -0.02 5.30
CA ALA A 344 10.43 0.02 6.54
C ALA A 344 11.49 -1.10 6.59
N ALA A 345 11.13 -2.34 6.26
CA ALA A 345 12.05 -3.46 6.19
C ALA A 345 13.17 -3.24 5.16
N ALA A 346 12.87 -2.65 4.01
CA ALA A 346 13.85 -2.26 2.99
C ALA A 346 14.82 -1.16 3.47
N THR A 347 14.48 -0.47 4.56
CA THR A 347 15.35 0.52 5.22
C THR A 347 16.09 -0.07 6.44
N SER A 348 16.10 -1.40 6.59
CA SER A 348 16.67 -2.14 7.73
C SER A 348 15.98 -1.85 9.07
N VAL A 349 14.71 -1.53 9.05
CA VAL A 349 13.90 -1.32 10.26
C VAL A 349 13.17 -2.62 10.61
N PRO A 350 13.29 -3.14 11.84
CA PRO A 350 12.53 -4.30 12.30
C PRO A 350 11.05 -3.95 12.42
N VAL A 351 10.19 -4.93 12.24
CA VAL A 351 8.74 -4.73 12.17
C VAL A 351 8.02 -5.41 13.33
N VAL A 352 7.17 -4.67 14.03
CA VAL A 352 6.13 -5.23 14.92
C VAL A 352 4.78 -5.10 14.21
N ALA A 353 4.11 -6.21 13.99
CA ALA A 353 2.86 -6.18 13.24
C ALA A 353 1.80 -7.13 13.77
N SER A 354 0.54 -6.88 13.38
CA SER A 354 -0.50 -7.86 13.60
C SER A 354 -0.27 -9.11 12.75
N HIS A 355 -0.84 -10.24 13.18
CA HIS A 355 -0.86 -11.50 12.44
C HIS A 355 -1.65 -11.44 11.12
N LEU A 356 -2.25 -10.29 10.80
CA LEU A 356 -3.08 -10.06 9.62
C LEU A 356 -2.37 -9.26 8.51
N VAL A 357 -1.06 -9.01 8.67
CA VAL A 357 -0.23 -8.32 7.66
C VAL A 357 0.55 -9.36 6.84
N PRO A 358 0.14 -9.66 5.59
CA PRO A 358 0.69 -10.78 4.81
C PRO A 358 2.22 -10.69 4.61
N PHE A 359 2.74 -9.54 4.24
CA PHE A 359 4.18 -9.36 4.05
C PHE A 359 4.98 -9.76 5.30
N VAL A 360 4.49 -9.41 6.49
CA VAL A 360 5.19 -9.71 7.74
C VAL A 360 5.13 -11.20 8.08
N THR A 361 3.94 -11.78 7.99
CA THR A 361 3.75 -13.20 8.36
C THR A 361 4.35 -14.18 7.36
N GLU A 362 4.39 -13.80 6.07
CA GLU A 362 4.88 -14.68 5.01
C GLU A 362 6.39 -14.56 4.78
N TYR A 363 6.98 -13.37 5.04
CA TYR A 363 8.37 -13.11 4.63
C TYR A 363 9.29 -12.67 5.77
N LEU A 364 8.80 -11.86 6.72
CA LEU A 364 9.65 -11.36 7.82
C LEU A 364 9.66 -12.29 9.04
N LEU A 365 8.58 -13.02 9.27
CA LEU A 365 8.51 -13.94 10.39
C LEU A 365 9.49 -15.11 10.23
N GLY A 366 9.59 -15.65 9.02
CA GLY A 366 10.47 -16.78 8.71
C GLY A 366 9.95 -18.13 9.26
N THR A 367 10.61 -19.21 8.88
CA THR A 367 10.22 -20.59 9.28
C THR A 367 10.69 -20.98 10.68
N GLN A 368 11.62 -20.21 11.26
CA GLN A 368 12.19 -20.44 12.59
C GLN A 368 11.60 -19.53 13.66
N ALA A 369 10.39 -19.01 13.42
CA ALA A 369 9.73 -18.14 14.38
C ALA A 369 9.39 -18.90 15.67
N GLU A 370 9.68 -18.28 16.81
CA GLU A 370 9.52 -18.87 18.14
C GLU A 370 8.52 -18.09 18.98
N ASP A 371 7.91 -18.77 19.94
CA ASP A 371 7.05 -18.14 20.93
C ASP A 371 7.86 -17.75 22.16
N VAL A 372 8.03 -16.44 22.36
CA VAL A 372 8.88 -15.88 23.42
C VAL A 372 8.04 -15.21 24.51
N HIS A 373 8.22 -15.60 25.76
CA HIS A 373 7.63 -14.91 26.91
C HIS A 373 8.51 -13.72 27.33
N PHE A 374 7.97 -12.52 27.27
CA PHE A 374 8.66 -11.28 27.64
C PHE A 374 7.77 -10.38 28.47
N GLY A 375 8.34 -9.67 29.45
CA GLY A 375 7.64 -8.64 30.22
C GLY A 375 6.49 -9.14 31.11
N GLY A 376 6.47 -10.41 31.50
CA GLY A 376 5.44 -11.00 32.37
C GLY A 376 4.07 -11.18 31.72
N GLY A 377 3.97 -11.07 30.39
CA GLY A 377 2.73 -11.27 29.64
C GLY A 377 2.24 -12.72 29.68
N ARG A 378 0.91 -12.91 29.75
CA ARG A 378 0.31 -14.27 29.73
C ARG A 378 0.46 -14.96 28.39
N GLN A 379 0.41 -14.23 27.29
CA GLN A 379 0.58 -14.76 25.94
C GLN A 379 1.99 -14.50 25.45
N PRO A 380 2.65 -15.48 24.78
CA PRO A 380 3.95 -15.28 24.19
C PRO A 380 3.86 -14.31 23.00
N LEU A 381 5.01 -13.75 22.64
CA LEU A 381 5.21 -13.00 21.39
C LEU A 381 5.72 -13.98 20.33
N ARG A 382 5.19 -13.93 19.13
CA ARG A 382 5.72 -14.69 18.00
C ARG A 382 6.89 -13.96 17.38
N VAL A 383 8.09 -14.32 17.73
CA VAL A 383 9.35 -13.67 17.31
C VAL A 383 9.94 -14.41 16.12
N GLY A 384 10.11 -13.70 15.02
CA GLY A 384 10.74 -14.21 13.81
C GLY A 384 12.06 -13.52 13.51
N VAL A 385 12.62 -13.79 12.33
CA VAL A 385 13.95 -13.29 11.95
C VAL A 385 13.99 -11.79 11.70
N GLY A 386 12.93 -11.20 11.16
CA GLY A 386 12.83 -9.77 10.81
C GLY A 386 11.64 -9.05 11.43
N ALA A 387 10.80 -9.76 12.19
CA ALA A 387 9.59 -9.18 12.77
C ALA A 387 9.13 -9.89 14.04
N ILE A 388 8.33 -9.18 14.83
CA ILE A 388 7.52 -9.74 15.92
C ILE A 388 6.05 -9.62 15.53
N VAL A 389 5.31 -10.72 15.63
CA VAL A 389 3.88 -10.78 15.30
C VAL A 389 3.04 -10.88 16.57
N VAL A 390 1.97 -10.08 16.62
CA VAL A 390 1.09 -9.93 17.78
C VAL A 390 -0.37 -10.07 17.30
N PRO A 391 -1.30 -10.60 18.10
CA PRO A 391 -2.73 -10.50 17.81
C PRO A 391 -3.17 -9.03 17.67
N ALA A 392 -4.02 -8.74 16.67
CA ALA A 392 -4.27 -7.37 16.20
C ALA A 392 -4.78 -6.38 17.29
N ASP A 393 -5.56 -6.86 18.26
CA ASP A 393 -6.14 -6.02 19.32
C ASP A 393 -5.41 -6.18 20.67
N ASP A 394 -4.27 -6.90 20.72
CA ASP A 394 -3.50 -7.10 21.96
C ASP A 394 -2.56 -5.92 22.25
N VAL A 395 -3.11 -4.86 22.83
CA VAL A 395 -2.35 -3.67 23.28
C VAL A 395 -1.14 -4.06 24.15
N GLY A 396 -1.31 -5.06 25.05
CA GLY A 396 -0.24 -5.53 25.93
C GLY A 396 0.87 -6.25 25.16
N GLY A 397 0.50 -7.05 24.15
CA GLY A 397 1.44 -7.73 23.26
C GLY A 397 2.25 -6.73 22.44
N PHE A 398 1.59 -5.73 21.84
CA PHE A 398 2.30 -4.67 21.10
C PHE A 398 3.26 -3.89 22.01
N ALA A 399 2.82 -3.55 23.23
CA ALA A 399 3.69 -2.85 24.19
C ALA A 399 4.94 -3.68 24.52
N ARG A 400 4.79 -4.97 24.83
CA ARG A 400 5.93 -5.88 25.12
C ARG A 400 6.84 -6.07 23.93
N ALA A 401 6.30 -6.21 22.71
CA ALA A 401 7.09 -6.35 21.49
C ALA A 401 7.93 -5.10 21.20
N LEU A 402 7.33 -3.92 21.37
CA LEU A 402 8.04 -2.65 21.25
C LEU A 402 9.11 -2.49 22.35
N GLU A 403 8.77 -2.77 23.62
CA GLU A 403 9.72 -2.72 24.76
C GLU A 403 10.92 -3.63 24.48
N MET A 404 10.72 -4.87 24.04
CA MET A 404 11.79 -5.81 23.71
C MET A 404 12.78 -5.22 22.70
N LEU A 405 12.30 -4.64 21.60
CA LEU A 405 13.16 -4.10 20.56
C LEU A 405 13.80 -2.75 20.95
N LEU A 406 13.13 -1.94 21.76
CA LEU A 406 13.65 -0.63 22.15
C LEU A 406 14.66 -0.71 23.29
N THR A 407 14.66 -1.81 24.08
CA THR A 407 15.61 -2.03 25.18
C THR A 407 16.81 -2.90 24.79
N ASP A 408 16.71 -3.66 23.70
CA ASP A 408 17.80 -4.52 23.18
C ASP A 408 18.25 -4.02 21.80
N ASP A 409 19.28 -3.18 21.78
CA ASP A 409 19.85 -2.58 20.56
C ASP A 409 20.46 -3.61 19.62
N ASP A 410 21.02 -4.70 20.13
CA ASP A 410 21.63 -5.74 19.30
C ASP A 410 20.57 -6.58 18.60
N LEU A 411 19.56 -7.02 19.32
CA LEU A 411 18.39 -7.69 18.76
C LEU A 411 17.70 -6.82 17.71
N ARG A 412 17.47 -5.54 18.03
CA ARG A 412 16.83 -4.61 17.11
C ARG A 412 17.61 -4.47 15.80
N ARG A 413 18.93 -4.26 15.89
CA ARG A 413 19.79 -4.13 14.71
C ARG A 413 19.89 -5.42 13.90
N GLU A 414 19.99 -6.56 14.58
CA GLU A 414 20.00 -7.86 13.90
C GLU A 414 18.70 -8.13 13.16
N MET A 415 17.57 -7.93 13.83
CA MET A 415 16.24 -8.12 13.23
C MET A 415 16.02 -7.14 12.05
N GLY A 416 16.47 -5.89 12.15
CA GLY A 416 16.43 -4.94 11.05
C GLY A 416 17.24 -5.38 9.83
N ARG A 417 18.48 -5.88 10.04
CA ARG A 417 19.30 -6.45 8.95
C ARG A 417 18.62 -7.65 8.30
N ASN A 418 17.99 -8.51 9.09
CA ASN A 418 17.29 -9.68 8.60
C ASN A 418 16.01 -9.29 7.83
N ALA A 419 15.27 -8.27 8.29
CA ALA A 419 14.14 -7.71 7.58
C ALA A 419 14.55 -7.18 6.20
N TYR A 420 15.67 -6.45 6.11
CA TYR A 420 16.24 -6.01 4.84
C TYR A 420 16.57 -7.20 3.91
N ARG A 421 17.29 -8.20 4.41
CA ARG A 421 17.68 -9.38 3.60
C ARG A 421 16.48 -10.19 3.10
N ALA A 422 15.41 -10.27 3.88
CA ALA A 422 14.18 -10.93 3.48
C ALA A 422 13.40 -10.13 2.41
N THR A 423 13.64 -8.82 2.34
CA THR A 423 12.95 -7.90 1.42
C THR A 423 13.73 -7.71 0.12
N ILE A 424 15.04 -7.47 0.21
CA ILE A 424 15.91 -7.16 -0.92
C ILE A 424 16.89 -8.31 -1.14
N PRO A 425 17.05 -8.82 -2.36
CA PRO A 425 16.55 -8.32 -3.65
C PRO A 425 15.18 -8.85 -4.07
N ARG A 426 14.52 -9.68 -3.26
CA ARG A 426 13.29 -10.43 -3.64
C ARG A 426 12.18 -9.52 -4.18
N PHE A 427 11.91 -8.39 -3.52
CA PHE A 427 10.84 -7.45 -3.83
C PHE A 427 11.36 -6.20 -4.52
N THR A 428 12.30 -6.34 -5.45
CA THR A 428 12.66 -5.26 -6.35
C THR A 428 11.80 -5.33 -7.61
N TRP A 429 11.39 -4.20 -8.13
CA TRP A 429 10.56 -4.14 -9.33
C TRP A 429 11.15 -4.89 -10.51
N ARG A 430 12.46 -4.74 -10.73
CA ARG A 430 13.14 -5.43 -11.85
C ARG A 430 12.99 -6.95 -11.75
N ASN A 431 13.29 -7.52 -10.57
CA ASN A 431 13.24 -8.98 -10.39
C ASN A 431 11.82 -9.52 -10.52
N VAL A 432 10.85 -8.84 -9.89
CA VAL A 432 9.44 -9.28 -9.91
C VAL A 432 8.84 -9.14 -11.31
N VAL A 433 9.11 -8.03 -12.01
CA VAL A 433 8.57 -7.82 -13.36
C VAL A 433 9.21 -8.80 -14.36
N THR A 434 10.52 -9.06 -14.27
CA THR A 434 11.17 -10.04 -15.14
C THR A 434 10.57 -11.43 -14.92
N ALA A 435 10.45 -11.89 -13.66
CA ALA A 435 9.83 -13.17 -13.36
C ALA A 435 8.37 -13.26 -13.86
N PHE A 436 7.60 -12.18 -13.69
CA PHE A 436 6.23 -12.11 -14.20
C PHE A 436 6.17 -12.23 -15.73
N LEU A 437 7.06 -11.55 -16.45
CA LEU A 437 7.15 -11.62 -17.91
C LEU A 437 7.53 -13.02 -18.38
N ASP A 438 8.50 -13.64 -17.73
CA ASP A 438 8.93 -15.03 -18.01
C ASP A 438 7.75 -16.00 -17.82
N GLU A 439 6.98 -15.88 -16.72
CA GLU A 439 5.82 -16.72 -16.46
C GLU A 439 4.72 -16.57 -17.50
N ILE A 440 4.57 -15.38 -18.10
CA ILE A 440 3.59 -15.15 -19.18
C ILE A 440 4.20 -15.36 -20.58
N GLY A 441 5.46 -15.78 -20.70
CA GLY A 441 6.11 -16.07 -21.96
C GLY A 441 6.30 -14.83 -22.85
N ILE A 442 6.61 -13.68 -22.25
CA ILE A 442 6.88 -12.42 -22.97
C ILE A 442 8.33 -12.02 -22.70
N ASP A 443 9.13 -12.01 -23.74
CA ASP A 443 10.51 -11.56 -23.67
C ASP A 443 10.60 -10.03 -23.60
N PRO A 444 11.53 -9.48 -22.80
CA PRO A 444 11.87 -8.06 -22.85
C PRO A 444 12.25 -7.65 -24.28
N VAL A 445 11.75 -6.50 -24.70
CA VAL A 445 12.14 -5.93 -26.00
C VAL A 445 13.60 -5.50 -25.88
N HIS A 446 14.52 -6.27 -26.47
CA HIS A 446 15.90 -5.85 -26.53
C HIS A 446 15.97 -4.53 -27.29
N SER A 447 16.25 -3.44 -26.59
CA SER A 447 16.73 -2.21 -27.23
C SER A 447 18.05 -2.58 -27.90
N GLY A 448 17.99 -2.85 -29.19
CA GLY A 448 19.17 -3.06 -30.01
C GLY A 448 19.99 -1.77 -30.07
N GLY A 449 21.22 -1.81 -29.57
CA GLY A 449 22.21 -0.73 -29.53
C GLY A 449 22.49 -0.31 -28.08
N ASP A 450 23.64 -0.29 -27.54
CA ASP A 450 24.99 -0.32 -28.07
C ASP A 450 25.95 -0.94 -27.04
N ALA A 451 27.04 -1.48 -27.59
CA ALA A 451 28.23 -1.92 -26.89
C ALA A 451 28.95 -0.77 -26.20
#